data_db30010f5c509275a00b8a8855a8e925
#
_entry.id   db30010f5c509275a00b8a8855a8e925
#
_cell.length_a   1.000
_cell.length_b   1.000
_cell.length_c   1.000
_cell.angle_alpha   90.00
_cell.angle_beta   90.00
_cell.angle_gamma   90.00
#
_symmetry.space_group_name_H-M   'P 1'
#
loop_
_entity.id
_entity.type
_entity.pdbx_description
1 polymer ?
#
loop_
_entity_poly.entity_id
_entity_poly.type
_entity_poly.pdbx_seq_one_letter_code
_entity_poly.pdbx_strand_id
1 'polypeptide(L)'
;MPGAYVMINTLPSMEKSVLEEIVQLPGVVSVEGVYGEFDLIVRVEVPMGNTVDFVVNKIRKVTGIKSTRTVSTIDGERKSGIGMDYLGPPSD
;
A
#
# COMPACT_ATOMS: atom_id res chain seq x y z
N MET A 1 13.65 -4.58 -0.89
CA MET A 1 12.93 -5.37 0.07
C MET A 1 11.61 -5.79 -0.46
N PRO A 2 11.24 -7.03 -0.32
CA PRO A 2 9.94 -7.46 -0.84
C PRO A 2 8.82 -6.77 -0.09
N GLY A 3 7.75 -6.60 -0.77
CA GLY A 3 6.62 -5.93 -0.17
C GLY A 3 5.40 -6.05 -1.04
N ALA A 4 4.42 -5.22 -0.74
CA ALA A 4 3.19 -5.22 -1.48
C ALA A 4 2.54 -3.86 -1.44
N TYR A 5 1.70 -3.62 -2.42
CA TYR A 5 0.79 -2.48 -2.39
C TYR A 5 -0.62 -3.03 -2.19
N VAL A 6 -1.33 -2.44 -1.28
CA VAL A 6 -2.71 -2.82 -1.01
C VAL A 6 -3.58 -1.63 -1.36
N MET A 7 -4.41 -1.79 -2.37
CA MET A 7 -5.33 -0.76 -2.78
C MET A 7 -6.67 -1.01 -2.11
N ILE A 8 -7.22 0.03 -1.51
CA ILE A 8 -8.37 -0.12 -0.64
C ILE A 8 -9.50 0.78 -1.08
N ASN A 9 -10.70 0.23 -1.10
CA ASN A 9 -11.90 1.03 -1.18
C ASN A 9 -12.57 1.02 0.18
N THR A 10 -12.96 2.20 0.63
CA THR A 10 -13.58 2.33 1.94
C THR A 10 -15.07 2.59 1.78
N LEU A 11 -15.80 2.37 2.84
CA LEU A 11 -17.18 2.80 2.89
C LEU A 11 -17.23 4.33 2.91
N PRO A 12 -18.33 4.93 2.46
CA PRO A 12 -18.39 6.39 2.38
C PRO A 12 -18.07 7.05 3.70
N SER A 13 -17.26 8.08 3.63
CA SER A 13 -16.87 8.90 4.77
C SER A 13 -15.97 8.21 5.78
N MET A 14 -15.47 7.01 5.45
CA MET A 14 -14.62 6.27 6.37
C MET A 14 -13.13 6.37 6.02
N GLU A 15 -12.78 7.12 4.98
CA GLU A 15 -11.40 7.14 4.50
C GLU A 15 -10.43 7.56 5.58
N LYS A 16 -10.76 8.61 6.31
CA LYS A 16 -9.84 9.14 7.30
C LYS A 16 -9.65 8.16 8.45
N SER A 17 -10.73 7.58 8.95
CA SER A 17 -10.59 6.67 10.07
C SER A 17 -9.86 5.39 9.67
N VAL A 18 -10.09 4.90 8.45
CA VAL A 18 -9.39 3.73 7.97
C VAL A 18 -7.89 4.04 7.84
N LEU A 19 -7.57 5.19 7.28
CA LEU A 19 -6.18 5.57 7.11
C LEU A 19 -5.47 5.65 8.47
N GLU A 20 -6.13 6.24 9.44
CA GLU A 20 -5.52 6.41 10.75
C GLU A 20 -5.27 5.09 11.45
N GLU A 21 -6.13 4.10 11.22
CA GLU A 21 -5.90 2.80 11.81
C GLU A 21 -4.83 2.02 11.09
N ILE A 22 -4.84 2.07 9.78
CA ILE A 22 -3.90 1.28 9.00
C ILE A 22 -2.47 1.77 9.20
N VAL A 23 -2.27 3.05 9.29
CA VAL A 23 -0.91 3.58 9.40
C VAL A 23 -0.21 3.10 10.65
N GLN A 24 -0.96 2.61 11.64
CA GLN A 24 -0.37 2.14 12.87
C GLN A 24 -0.02 0.66 12.84
N LEU A 25 -0.39 -0.06 11.80
CA LEU A 25 -0.14 -1.49 11.76
C LEU A 25 1.34 -1.79 11.48
N PRO A 26 1.91 -2.76 12.18
CA PRO A 26 3.30 -3.13 11.90
C PRO A 26 3.43 -3.63 10.46
N GLY A 27 4.49 -3.23 9.81
CA GLY A 27 4.72 -3.63 8.42
C GLY A 27 4.22 -2.63 7.41
N VAL A 28 3.39 -1.68 7.83
CA VAL A 28 2.90 -0.65 6.94
C VAL A 28 3.93 0.48 6.88
N VAL A 29 4.36 0.79 5.67
CA VAL A 29 5.36 1.83 5.46
C VAL A 29 4.69 3.16 5.18
N SER A 30 3.63 3.16 4.41
CA SER A 30 2.94 4.39 4.09
C SER A 30 1.50 4.12 3.70
N VAL A 31 0.66 5.10 3.87
CA VAL A 31 -0.74 5.05 3.46
C VAL A 31 -1.04 6.38 2.79
N GLU A 32 -1.58 6.33 1.59
CA GLU A 32 -1.89 7.56 0.86
C GLU A 32 -3.31 7.53 0.35
N GLY A 33 -3.99 8.66 0.47
CA GLY A 33 -5.27 8.82 -0.17
C GLY A 33 -5.07 9.11 -1.64
N VAL A 34 -5.89 8.53 -2.48
CA VAL A 34 -5.76 8.69 -3.93
C VAL A 34 -7.12 8.96 -4.54
N TYR A 35 -7.10 9.45 -5.76
CA TYR A 35 -8.32 9.59 -6.52
C TYR A 35 -8.37 8.51 -7.59
N GLY A 36 -9.55 8.12 -7.98
CA GLY A 36 -9.73 7.14 -9.04
C GLY A 36 -10.46 5.92 -8.54
N GLU A 37 -10.00 4.77 -8.98
CA GLU A 37 -10.67 3.53 -8.70
C GLU A 37 -10.60 3.12 -7.24
N PHE A 38 -9.60 3.57 -6.53
CA PHE A 38 -9.40 3.23 -5.14
C PHE A 38 -9.34 4.48 -4.28
N ASP A 39 -9.58 4.32 -3.01
CA ASP A 39 -9.56 5.45 -2.07
C ASP A 39 -8.21 5.59 -1.38
N LEU A 40 -7.56 4.48 -1.08
CA LEU A 40 -6.27 4.50 -0.39
C LEU A 40 -5.31 3.52 -1.03
N ILE A 41 -4.02 3.83 -0.95
CA ILE A 41 -2.98 2.89 -1.34
C ILE A 41 -2.02 2.75 -0.17
N VAL A 42 -1.78 1.50 0.23
CA VAL A 42 -0.92 1.19 1.35
C VAL A 42 0.32 0.49 0.85
N ARG A 43 1.48 0.95 1.27
CA ARG A 43 2.73 0.25 0.99
C ARG A 43 3.10 -0.58 2.20
N VAL A 44 3.32 -1.87 1.99
CA VAL A 44 3.70 -2.79 3.04
C VAL A 44 5.05 -3.36 2.71
N GLU A 45 5.96 -3.38 3.67
CA GLU A 45 7.26 -4.01 3.49
C GLU A 45 7.50 -4.95 4.63
N VAL A 46 7.86 -6.18 4.29
CA VAL A 46 8.08 -7.19 5.30
C VAL A 46 9.33 -7.96 4.95
N PRO A 47 10.15 -8.28 5.92
CA PRO A 47 11.41 -8.97 5.64
C PRO A 47 11.26 -10.47 5.49
N MET A 48 10.15 -11.05 5.91
CA MET A 48 10.01 -12.49 5.88
C MET A 48 8.80 -12.88 5.04
N GLY A 49 8.90 -14.04 4.44
CA GLY A 49 8.01 -14.46 3.40
C GLY A 49 6.53 -14.34 3.62
N ASN A 50 5.95 -14.92 4.60
CA ASN A 50 4.49 -14.97 4.70
C ASN A 50 3.87 -13.80 5.44
N THR A 51 4.68 -12.82 5.77
CA THR A 51 4.19 -11.73 6.60
C THR A 51 3.25 -10.82 5.83
N VAL A 52 3.36 -10.80 4.50
CA VAL A 52 2.46 -9.99 3.70
C VAL A 52 1.01 -10.43 3.92
N ASP A 53 0.77 -11.72 3.86
CA ASP A 53 -0.59 -12.23 4.07
C ASP A 53 -1.09 -11.87 5.45
N PHE A 54 -0.22 -11.96 6.44
CA PHE A 54 -0.61 -11.63 7.79
C PHE A 54 -1.02 -10.16 7.91
N VAL A 55 -0.23 -9.27 7.31
CA VAL A 55 -0.54 -7.85 7.38
C VAL A 55 -1.80 -7.53 6.60
N VAL A 56 -1.97 -8.15 5.43
CA VAL A 56 -3.17 -7.92 4.65
C VAL A 56 -4.39 -8.39 5.43
N ASN A 57 -4.28 -9.50 6.13
CA ASN A 57 -5.40 -9.97 6.94
C ASN A 57 -5.73 -8.99 8.06
N LYS A 58 -4.73 -8.34 8.62
CA LYS A 58 -4.97 -7.31 9.63
C LYS A 58 -5.63 -6.10 9.03
N ILE A 59 -5.19 -5.71 7.84
CA ILE A 59 -5.81 -4.59 7.17
C ILE A 59 -7.29 -4.87 6.95
N ARG A 60 -7.62 -6.07 6.52
CA ARG A 60 -9.00 -6.38 6.23
C ARG A 60 -9.91 -6.34 7.44
N LYS A 61 -9.36 -6.39 8.62
CA LYS A 61 -10.16 -6.32 9.83
C LYS A 61 -10.47 -4.91 10.28
N VAL A 62 -9.91 -3.92 9.61
CA VAL A 62 -10.18 -2.54 9.97
C VAL A 62 -11.59 -2.18 9.56
N THR A 63 -12.34 -1.59 10.47
CA THR A 63 -13.72 -1.19 10.20
C THR A 63 -13.75 -0.10 9.16
N GLY A 64 -14.62 -0.24 8.19
CA GLY A 64 -14.79 0.76 7.15
C GLY A 64 -14.19 0.38 5.82
N ILE A 65 -13.54 -0.77 5.74
CA ILE A 65 -13.00 -1.25 4.48
C ILE A 65 -14.08 -1.98 3.69
N LYS A 66 -14.25 -1.56 2.45
CA LYS A 66 -15.22 -2.18 1.57
C LYS A 66 -14.57 -3.29 0.76
N SER A 67 -13.40 -3.06 0.21
CA SER A 67 -12.70 -4.07 -0.57
C SER A 67 -11.22 -3.74 -0.62
N THR A 68 -10.40 -4.76 -0.89
CA THR A 68 -8.97 -4.59 -1.02
C THR A 68 -8.46 -5.35 -2.22
N ARG A 69 -7.37 -4.86 -2.78
CA ARG A 69 -6.67 -5.57 -3.85
C ARG A 69 -5.18 -5.46 -3.56
N THR A 70 -4.49 -6.58 -3.57
CA THR A 70 -3.09 -6.62 -3.23
C THR A 70 -2.24 -6.94 -4.45
N VAL A 71 -1.17 -6.17 -4.63
CA VAL A 71 -0.19 -6.42 -5.68
C VAL A 71 1.15 -6.58 -4.99
N SER A 72 1.71 -7.77 -5.07
CA SER A 72 3.00 -8.03 -4.43
C SER A 72 4.13 -7.66 -5.37
N THR A 73 5.20 -7.13 -4.80
CA THR A 73 6.38 -6.87 -5.60
C THR A 73 7.23 -8.13 -5.64
N ILE A 74 7.80 -8.40 -6.79
CA ILE A 74 8.63 -9.58 -6.93
C ILE A 74 10.03 -9.26 -6.49
N ASP A 75 10.57 -8.15 -6.97
CA ASP A 75 11.93 -7.86 -6.73
C ASP A 75 12.05 -6.36 -6.70
N GLY A 76 12.43 -5.82 -5.64
CA GLY A 76 12.42 -4.39 -5.51
C GLY A 76 13.80 -3.84 -5.32
N GLU A 77 14.23 -3.02 -6.23
CA GLU A 77 15.46 -2.36 -6.08
C GLU A 77 15.25 -0.91 -6.22
N ARG A 78 15.65 -0.16 -5.24
CA ARG A 78 15.49 1.26 -5.30
C ARG A 78 16.69 1.85 -6.00
N LYS A 79 16.45 2.51 -7.11
CA LYS A 79 17.53 3.13 -7.81
C LYS A 79 17.61 4.54 -7.39
N SER A 80 18.31 4.79 -6.36
CA SER A 80 18.29 6.10 -5.79
C SER A 80 18.83 7.11 -6.77
N GLY A 81 18.10 8.13 -6.93
CA GLY A 81 18.52 9.24 -7.72
C GLY A 81 18.36 9.04 -9.17
N ILE A 82 18.16 7.82 -9.60
CA ILE A 82 18.07 7.58 -10.96
C ILE A 82 16.78 7.13 -11.40
N GLY A 83 16.25 6.24 -10.67
CA GLY A 83 15.04 5.63 -11.06
C GLY A 83 14.03 6.59 -11.46
N MET A 84 14.02 7.69 -10.86
CA MET A 84 13.02 8.62 -11.11
C MET A 84 13.19 9.31 -12.39
N ASP A 85 14.39 9.56 -12.77
CA ASP A 85 14.57 10.23 -13.93
C ASP A 85 14.23 9.48 -15.10
N TYR A 86 14.40 8.25 -15.02
CA TYR A 86 14.16 7.52 -16.09
C TYR A 86 12.75 7.43 -16.47
N LEU A 87 11.97 7.73 -15.64
CA LEU A 87 10.65 7.74 -15.98
C LEU A 87 10.29 8.94 -16.68
N GLY A 88 10.97 9.35 -16.73
CA GLY A 88 10.60 10.35 -17.33
C GLY A 88 10.80 10.52 -18.39
N PRO A 89 10.88 10.33 -18.47
CA PRO A 89 10.99 10.66 -19.07
C PRO A 89 11.03 10.79 -19.64
N PRO A 90 10.99 10.76 -19.82
CA PRO A 90 11.01 10.89 -20.36
C PRO A 90 11.09 11.24 -20.87
N SER A 91 11.05 11.11 -20.92
CA SER A 91 11.14 11.32 -21.26
C SER A 91 11.33 11.73 -21.70
N ASP A 92 11.41 11.79 -21.87
CA ASP A 92 11.46 12.04 -22.11
C ASP A 92 11.47 12.17 -22.41
#